data_03e3827e441edbf42a4ccee997fa9c9a
#
_entry.id   03e3827e441edbf42a4ccee997fa9c9a
#
_cell.length_a   1.000
_cell.length_b   1.000
_cell.length_c   1.000
_cell.angle_alpha   90.00
_cell.angle_beta   90.00
_cell.angle_gamma   90.00
#
_symmetry.space_group_name_H-M   'P 1'
#
loop_
_entity.id
_entity.type
_entity.pdbx_description
1 polymer ?
#
loop_
_entity_poly.entity_id
_entity_poly.type
_entity_poly.pdbx_seq_one_letter_code
_entity_poly.pdbx_strand_id
1 'polypeptide(L)'
;MWRNFRNNIKRRRFKALGWRDVEVDRNAIGEIAKGSEPLIKQVFIDKESYTTEEFERKLFIVRKKAEIAVRNSTMHNKGYFYIPSLSSRTIIYKGLLLARQIGSFYKDLSDKNFKSALALIHQRYSTNTFPTWDLAQPFRYLAH
;
A
#
# COMPACT_ATOMS: atom_id res chain seq x y z
N MET A 1 14.39 1.41 -6.91
CA MET A 1 13.16 1.91 -6.25
C MET A 1 13.23 1.73 -4.73
N TRP A 2 13.26 0.53 -4.23
CA TRP A 2 13.28 0.20 -2.78
C TRP A 2 14.50 0.76 -2.03
N ARG A 3 15.67 0.86 -2.68
CA ARG A 3 16.88 1.46 -2.07
C ARG A 3 16.68 2.92 -1.69
N ASN A 4 15.99 3.71 -2.52
CA ASN A 4 15.70 5.13 -2.24
C ASN A 4 14.71 5.28 -1.08
N PHE A 5 13.71 4.41 -0.99
CA PHE A 5 12.78 4.39 0.13
C PHE A 5 13.49 4.01 1.44
N ARG A 6 14.34 2.96 1.42
CA ARG A 6 15.18 2.58 2.57
C ARG A 6 16.08 3.72 3.06
N ASN A 7 16.68 4.48 2.14
CA ASN A 7 17.52 5.62 2.48
C ASN A 7 16.72 6.76 3.13
N ASN A 8 15.49 6.99 2.72
CA ASN A 8 14.62 7.99 3.35
C ASN A 8 14.21 7.61 4.77
N ILE A 9 13.94 6.34 5.02
CA ILE A 9 13.68 5.83 6.38
C ILE A 9 14.92 6.05 7.26
N LYS A 10 16.11 5.62 6.81
CA LYS A 10 17.38 5.77 7.57
C LYS A 10 17.75 7.23 7.85
N ARG A 11 17.60 8.15 6.87
CA ARG A 11 17.89 9.59 7.06
C ARG A 11 17.03 10.24 8.15
N ARG A 12 15.89 9.65 8.50
CA ARG A 12 14.95 10.15 9.51
C ARG A 12 15.10 9.48 10.87
N ARG A 13 16.15 8.69 11.10
CA ARG A 13 16.39 7.94 12.34
C ARG A 13 15.30 6.92 12.66
N PHE A 14 14.55 6.44 11.67
CA PHE A 14 13.64 5.32 11.88
C PHE A 14 14.37 4.00 11.73
N LYS A 15 14.11 3.10 12.63
CA LYS A 15 14.56 1.73 12.54
C LYS A 15 13.58 0.92 11.71
N ALA A 16 13.96 0.57 10.49
CA ALA A 16 13.21 -0.41 9.72
C ALA A 16 13.47 -1.81 10.29
N LEU A 17 12.43 -2.46 10.76
CA LEU A 17 12.49 -3.82 11.32
C LEU A 17 12.63 -4.86 10.21
N GLY A 18 11.98 -4.63 9.07
CA GLY A 18 12.06 -5.55 7.95
C GLY A 18 11.13 -5.20 6.79
N TRP A 19 11.21 -6.02 5.76
CA TRP A 19 10.35 -5.98 4.58
C TRP A 19 9.82 -7.38 4.32
N ARG A 20 8.56 -7.48 3.89
CA ARG A 20 8.02 -8.70 3.34
C ARG A 20 7.41 -8.45 1.96
N ASP A 21 7.44 -9.43 1.12
CA ASP A 21 6.57 -9.52 -0.05
C ASP A 21 5.17 -9.91 0.41
N VAL A 22 4.15 -9.22 -0.08
CA VAL A 22 2.77 -9.58 0.22
C VAL A 22 2.41 -10.79 -0.62
N GLU A 23 2.00 -11.88 0.02
CA GLU A 23 1.63 -13.11 -0.66
C GLU A 23 0.27 -12.95 -1.34
N VAL A 24 0.25 -13.21 -2.65
CA VAL A 24 -0.94 -13.07 -3.49
C VAL A 24 -1.14 -14.31 -4.36
N ASP A 25 -2.40 -14.63 -4.64
CA ASP A 25 -2.76 -15.66 -5.61
C ASP A 25 -3.15 -15.04 -6.95
N ARG A 26 -2.23 -15.07 -7.89
CA ARG A 26 -2.45 -14.53 -9.24
C ARG A 26 -3.55 -15.23 -10.00
N ASN A 27 -3.91 -16.47 -9.66
CA ASN A 27 -4.99 -17.19 -10.31
C ASN A 27 -6.38 -16.69 -9.92
N ALA A 28 -6.47 -15.90 -8.82
CA ALA A 28 -7.71 -15.31 -8.37
C ALA A 28 -8.18 -14.11 -9.21
N ILE A 29 -7.33 -13.58 -10.09
CA ILE A 29 -7.61 -12.35 -10.87
C ILE A 29 -7.60 -12.60 -12.38
N GLY A 30 -8.28 -11.73 -13.14
CA GLY A 30 -8.37 -11.83 -14.59
C GLY A 30 -7.08 -11.38 -15.31
N GLU A 31 -6.94 -11.77 -16.57
CA GLU A 31 -5.73 -11.54 -17.38
C GLU A 31 -5.37 -10.06 -17.52
N ILE A 32 -6.35 -9.17 -17.64
CA ILE A 32 -6.12 -7.71 -17.71
C ILE A 32 -5.46 -7.21 -16.42
N ALA A 33 -5.94 -7.67 -15.27
CA ALA A 33 -5.37 -7.30 -13.98
C ALA A 33 -3.97 -7.88 -13.79
N LYS A 34 -3.72 -9.12 -14.23
CA LYS A 34 -2.41 -9.77 -14.21
C LYS A 34 -1.36 -9.01 -15.04
N GLY A 35 -1.77 -8.49 -16.20
CA GLY A 35 -0.85 -7.78 -17.10
C GLY A 35 -0.24 -6.51 -16.53
N SER A 36 -0.89 -5.90 -15.51
CA SER A 36 -0.44 -4.66 -14.86
C SER A 36 -0.28 -4.80 -13.36
N GLU A 37 -0.27 -6.02 -12.84
CA GLU A 37 -0.13 -6.31 -11.41
C GLU A 37 1.19 -5.75 -10.84
N PRO A 38 1.13 -4.93 -9.78
CA PRO A 38 2.34 -4.41 -9.15
C PRO A 38 2.99 -5.43 -8.22
N LEU A 39 4.29 -5.33 -8.03
CA LEU A 39 4.97 -6.00 -6.94
C LEU A 39 4.60 -5.32 -5.62
N ILE A 40 3.94 -6.05 -4.74
CA ILE A 40 3.40 -5.51 -3.48
C ILE A 40 4.33 -5.87 -2.32
N LYS A 41 4.78 -4.85 -1.60
CA LYS A 41 5.65 -5.03 -0.42
C LYS A 41 5.12 -4.25 0.76
N GLN A 42 5.37 -4.77 1.96
CA GLN A 42 5.16 -4.08 3.22
C GLN A 42 6.49 -3.84 3.92
N VAL A 43 6.56 -2.72 4.63
CA VAL A 43 7.69 -2.37 5.50
C VAL A 43 7.19 -2.30 6.94
N PHE A 44 7.99 -2.84 7.86
CA PHE A 44 7.78 -2.75 9.29
C PHE A 44 8.77 -1.73 9.86
N ILE A 45 8.26 -0.75 10.57
CA ILE A 45 9.03 0.36 11.15
C ILE A 45 8.80 0.38 12.65
N ASP A 46 9.88 0.45 13.42
CA ASP A 46 9.82 0.57 14.86
C ASP A 46 9.22 1.93 15.25
N LYS A 47 8.26 1.92 16.14
CA LYS A 47 7.65 3.13 16.69
C LYS A 47 8.58 3.82 17.71
N GLU A 48 9.49 3.06 18.30
CA GLU A 48 10.38 3.53 19.37
C GLU A 48 9.59 4.21 20.51
N SER A 49 10.07 5.34 21.00
CA SER A 49 9.44 6.10 22.09
C SER A 49 8.39 7.13 21.64
N TYR A 50 8.07 7.20 20.34
CA TYR A 50 7.09 8.17 19.86
C TYR A 50 5.67 7.83 20.33
N THR A 51 4.88 8.87 20.62
CA THR A 51 3.43 8.70 20.75
C THR A 51 2.84 8.25 19.40
N THR A 52 1.64 7.68 19.40
CA THR A 52 1.01 7.22 18.16
C THR A 52 0.78 8.38 17.19
N GLU A 53 0.37 9.54 17.69
CA GLU A 53 0.13 10.74 16.87
C GLU A 53 1.41 11.31 16.26
N GLU A 54 2.50 11.34 17.00
CA GLU A 54 3.81 11.76 16.49
C GLU A 54 4.31 10.79 15.42
N PHE A 55 4.14 9.50 15.68
CA PHE A 55 4.56 8.46 14.74
C PHE A 55 3.78 8.54 13.43
N GLU A 56 2.44 8.69 13.47
CA GLU A 56 1.61 8.87 12.28
C GLU A 56 2.03 10.11 11.46
N ARG A 57 2.28 11.25 12.11
CA ARG A 57 2.79 12.45 11.41
C ARG A 57 4.12 12.21 10.73
N LYS A 58 5.02 11.50 11.41
CA LYS A 58 6.34 11.15 10.85
C LYS A 58 6.22 10.17 9.68
N LEU A 59 5.38 9.15 9.79
CA LEU A 59 5.09 8.21 8.72
C LEU A 59 4.54 8.92 7.47
N PHE A 60 3.62 9.87 7.66
CA PHE A 60 3.11 10.70 6.56
C PHE A 60 4.24 11.47 5.85
N ILE A 61 5.14 12.10 6.61
CA ILE A 61 6.27 12.83 6.04
C ILE A 61 7.22 11.89 5.28
N VAL A 62 7.52 10.71 5.83
CA VAL A 62 8.36 9.70 5.17
C VAL A 62 7.73 9.26 3.87
N ARG A 63 6.43 8.94 3.88
CA ARG A 63 5.67 8.58 2.69
C ARG A 63 5.79 9.64 1.61
N LYS A 64 5.46 10.90 1.93
CA LYS A 64 5.51 12.01 0.95
C LYS A 64 6.92 12.23 0.39
N LYS A 65 7.94 12.19 1.22
CA LYS A 65 9.33 12.32 0.76
C LYS A 65 9.78 11.16 -0.13
N ALA A 66 9.33 9.95 0.18
CA ALA A 66 9.64 8.80 -0.66
C ALA A 66 8.97 8.91 -2.04
N GLU A 67 7.69 9.30 -2.09
CA GLU A 67 6.95 9.52 -3.33
C GLU A 67 7.63 10.61 -4.18
N ILE A 68 8.03 11.74 -3.58
CA ILE A 68 8.74 12.83 -4.27
C ILE A 68 10.12 12.36 -4.76
N ALA A 69 10.87 11.65 -3.94
CA ALA A 69 12.19 11.15 -4.32
C ALA A 69 12.14 10.18 -5.50
N VAL A 70 11.13 9.31 -5.55
CA VAL A 70 10.94 8.42 -6.69
C VAL A 70 10.51 9.18 -7.92
N ARG A 71 9.57 10.13 -7.79
CA ARG A 71 9.10 10.97 -8.92
C ARG A 71 10.23 11.74 -9.57
N ASN A 72 11.14 12.30 -8.76
CA ASN A 72 12.29 13.08 -9.23
C ASN A 72 13.51 12.25 -9.62
N SER A 73 13.43 10.92 -9.52
CA SER A 73 14.54 10.04 -9.90
C SER A 73 14.60 9.83 -11.42
N THR A 74 15.71 9.27 -11.87
CA THR A 74 15.90 8.86 -13.28
C THR A 74 15.34 7.46 -13.58
N MET A 75 14.60 6.85 -12.67
CA MET A 75 14.07 5.50 -12.84
C MET A 75 13.00 5.43 -13.93
N HIS A 76 13.13 4.44 -14.81
CA HIS A 76 12.26 4.27 -15.98
C HIS A 76 10.78 4.07 -15.60
N ASN A 77 10.51 3.27 -14.58
CA ASN A 77 9.16 2.89 -14.15
C ASN A 77 8.64 3.69 -12.93
N LYS A 78 9.13 4.92 -12.72
CA LYS A 78 8.76 5.75 -11.57
C LYS A 78 7.27 6.08 -11.48
N GLY A 79 6.58 6.16 -12.63
CA GLY A 79 5.14 6.45 -12.71
C GLY A 79 4.26 5.37 -12.10
N TYR A 80 4.75 4.14 -12.01
CA TYR A 80 4.01 3.01 -11.42
C TYR A 80 4.26 2.83 -9.92
N PHE A 81 5.10 3.68 -9.31
CA PHE A 81 5.36 3.61 -7.89
C PHE A 81 4.35 4.43 -7.10
N TYR A 82 3.68 3.77 -6.16
CA TYR A 82 2.80 4.44 -5.21
C TYR A 82 2.84 3.74 -3.85
N ILE A 83 2.49 4.48 -2.81
CA ILE A 83 2.36 3.97 -1.45
C ILE A 83 0.92 4.18 -1.01
N PRO A 84 0.06 3.15 -1.04
CA PRO A 84 -1.35 3.29 -0.69
C PRO A 84 -1.54 3.66 0.78
N SER A 85 -0.71 3.12 1.65
CA SER A 85 -0.72 3.39 3.09
C SER A 85 0.68 3.29 3.69
N LEU A 86 0.96 4.14 4.66
CA LEU A 86 2.05 4.01 5.60
C LEU A 86 1.53 4.53 6.94
N SER A 87 1.07 3.64 7.79
CA SER A 87 0.36 3.95 9.04
C SER A 87 0.56 2.82 10.04
N SER A 88 0.54 3.14 11.32
CA SER A 88 0.51 2.17 12.42
C SER A 88 -0.91 1.79 12.84
N ARG A 89 -1.93 2.44 12.27
CA ARG A 89 -3.34 2.26 12.63
C ARG A 89 -4.15 1.52 11.59
N THR A 90 -3.75 1.62 10.32
CA THR A 90 -4.53 1.09 9.21
C THR A 90 -3.65 0.34 8.23
N ILE A 91 -4.20 -0.71 7.64
CA ILE A 91 -3.64 -1.42 6.51
C ILE A 91 -4.62 -1.33 5.33
N ILE A 92 -4.11 -1.20 4.11
CA ILE A 92 -4.94 -1.08 2.91
C ILE A 92 -4.59 -2.20 1.95
N TYR A 93 -5.58 -2.99 1.62
CA TYR A 93 -5.56 -3.94 0.52
C TYR A 93 -6.39 -3.36 -0.62
N LYS A 94 -5.78 -3.15 -1.77
CA LYS A 94 -6.45 -2.56 -2.93
C LYS A 94 -5.96 -3.21 -4.21
N GLY A 95 -6.77 -3.13 -5.24
CA GLY A 95 -6.34 -3.63 -6.54
C GLY A 95 -7.43 -3.52 -7.60
N LEU A 96 -7.08 -3.92 -8.80
CA LEU A 96 -8.01 -4.08 -9.91
C LEU A 96 -8.71 -5.44 -9.78
N LEU A 97 -9.65 -5.52 -8.82
CA LEU A 97 -10.28 -6.74 -8.34
C LEU A 97 -11.79 -6.59 -8.29
N LEU A 98 -12.50 -7.69 -8.52
CA LEU A 98 -13.90 -7.79 -8.11
C LEU A 98 -13.97 -8.04 -6.60
N ALA A 99 -15.08 -7.63 -5.96
CA ALA A 99 -15.25 -7.77 -4.51
C ALA A 99 -14.97 -9.19 -4.01
N ARG A 100 -15.46 -10.20 -4.73
CA ARG A 100 -15.26 -11.63 -4.39
C ARG A 100 -13.81 -12.11 -4.53
N GLN A 101 -12.97 -11.40 -5.27
CA GLN A 101 -11.59 -11.81 -5.54
C GLN A 101 -10.62 -11.33 -4.46
N ILE A 102 -10.95 -10.31 -3.68
CA ILE A 102 -10.01 -9.68 -2.75
C ILE A 102 -9.48 -10.65 -1.69
N GLY A 103 -10.36 -11.48 -1.11
CA GLY A 103 -9.97 -12.46 -0.11
C GLY A 103 -9.21 -13.66 -0.68
N SER A 104 -9.48 -14.03 -1.94
CA SER A 104 -8.73 -15.09 -2.61
C SER A 104 -7.37 -14.61 -3.11
N PHE A 105 -7.28 -13.36 -3.55
CA PHE A 105 -6.05 -12.76 -4.06
C PHE A 105 -5.04 -12.48 -2.94
N TYR A 106 -5.46 -11.81 -1.88
CA TYR A 106 -4.59 -11.51 -0.73
C TYR A 106 -4.66 -12.62 0.32
N LYS A 107 -3.62 -13.44 0.42
CA LYS A 107 -3.57 -14.56 1.38
C LYS A 107 -3.72 -14.11 2.83
N ASP A 108 -3.23 -12.93 3.17
CA ASP A 108 -3.39 -12.33 4.50
C ASP A 108 -4.86 -12.28 4.94
N LEU A 109 -5.79 -11.95 4.02
CA LEU A 109 -7.21 -11.81 4.33
C LEU A 109 -7.92 -13.15 4.58
N SER A 110 -7.30 -14.26 4.20
CA SER A 110 -7.76 -15.62 4.47
C SER A 110 -7.11 -16.24 5.72
N ASP A 111 -6.13 -15.57 6.33
CA ASP A 111 -5.51 -16.03 7.56
C ASP A 111 -6.44 -15.80 8.75
N LYS A 112 -6.82 -16.88 9.45
CA LYS A 112 -7.68 -16.84 10.64
C LYS A 112 -7.10 -16.02 11.81
N ASN A 113 -5.80 -15.75 11.81
CA ASN A 113 -5.13 -14.91 12.79
C ASN A 113 -5.17 -13.43 12.42
N PHE A 114 -5.54 -13.09 11.18
CA PHE A 114 -5.72 -11.70 10.76
C PHE A 114 -7.02 -11.16 11.34
N LYS A 115 -6.90 -10.25 12.30
CA LYS A 115 -8.04 -9.66 13.02
C LYS A 115 -8.07 -8.16 12.83
N SER A 116 -9.25 -7.61 12.64
CA SER A 116 -9.48 -6.17 12.58
C SER A 116 -10.74 -5.80 13.37
N ALA A 117 -10.69 -4.65 14.04
CA ALA A 117 -11.85 -4.10 14.75
C ALA A 117 -12.85 -3.45 13.79
N LEU A 118 -12.39 -2.99 12.62
CA LEU A 118 -13.20 -2.29 11.62
C LEU A 118 -12.68 -2.60 10.23
N ALA A 119 -13.59 -2.82 9.29
CA ALA A 119 -13.26 -2.90 7.87
C ALA A 119 -14.09 -1.86 7.10
N LEU A 120 -13.39 -0.97 6.37
CA LEU A 120 -14.00 -0.06 5.39
C LEU A 120 -13.78 -0.64 4.00
N ILE A 121 -14.90 -0.93 3.30
CA ILE A 121 -14.87 -1.63 2.01
C ILE A 121 -15.40 -0.71 0.92
N HIS A 122 -14.69 -0.64 -0.21
CA HIS A 122 -15.12 0.07 -1.40
C HIS A 122 -14.82 -0.77 -2.64
N GLN A 123 -15.80 -0.94 -3.52
CA GLN A 123 -15.65 -1.76 -4.74
C GLN A 123 -15.95 -1.02 -6.04
N ARG A 124 -16.41 0.23 -5.97
CA ARG A 124 -16.79 0.99 -7.16
C ARG A 124 -15.60 1.71 -7.77
N TYR A 125 -15.47 1.61 -9.08
CA TYR A 125 -14.55 2.41 -9.90
C TYR A 125 -15.27 3.60 -10.52
N SER A 126 -14.49 4.62 -10.91
CA SER A 126 -15.03 5.73 -11.69
C SER A 126 -15.59 5.22 -13.03
N THR A 127 -16.73 5.76 -13.45
CA THR A 127 -17.36 5.41 -14.74
C THR A 127 -16.71 6.10 -15.92
N ASN A 128 -15.93 7.16 -15.71
CA ASN A 128 -15.36 8.02 -16.74
C ASN A 128 -13.85 7.81 -16.95
N THR A 129 -13.24 6.86 -16.27
CA THR A 129 -11.80 6.54 -16.40
C THR A 129 -11.60 5.05 -16.51
N PHE A 130 -10.55 4.65 -17.24
CA PHE A 130 -10.13 3.25 -17.25
C PHE A 130 -9.56 2.88 -15.87
N PRO A 131 -10.02 1.78 -15.27
CA PRO A 131 -9.52 1.35 -13.96
C PRO A 131 -8.10 0.83 -14.09
N THR A 132 -7.25 1.22 -13.13
CA THR A 132 -5.88 0.76 -13.00
C THR A 132 -5.56 0.44 -11.54
N TRP A 133 -4.48 -0.30 -11.30
CA TRP A 133 -4.08 -0.68 -9.93
C TRP A 133 -3.79 0.53 -9.04
N ASP A 134 -3.14 1.56 -9.56
CA ASP A 134 -2.81 2.78 -8.83
C ASP A 134 -4.03 3.66 -8.57
N LEU A 135 -4.99 3.69 -9.50
CA LEU A 135 -6.23 4.47 -9.38
C LEU A 135 -7.30 3.79 -8.52
N ALA A 136 -7.16 2.52 -8.16
CA ALA A 136 -8.02 1.89 -7.16
C ALA A 136 -7.86 2.64 -5.83
N GLN A 137 -8.84 3.46 -5.48
CA GLN A 137 -8.75 4.44 -4.37
C GLN A 137 -8.97 3.78 -3.01
N PRO A 138 -8.10 4.03 -2.04
CA PRO A 138 -8.38 3.73 -0.64
C PRO A 138 -9.18 4.88 -0.03
N PHE A 139 -10.47 4.96 -0.26
CA PHE A 139 -11.32 5.95 0.41
C PHE A 139 -11.34 5.68 1.92
N ARG A 140 -11.10 6.72 2.70
CA ARG A 140 -11.18 6.69 4.16
C ARG A 140 -12.49 7.28 4.68
N TYR A 141 -13.06 8.17 3.91
CA TYR A 141 -14.34 8.81 4.17
C TYR A 141 -15.15 8.84 2.88
N LEU A 142 -16.41 8.45 2.96
CA LEU A 142 -17.35 8.59 1.87
C LEU A 142 -18.44 9.56 2.34
N ALA A 143 -18.51 10.74 1.73
CA ALA A 143 -19.69 11.58 1.80
C ALA A 143 -20.62 11.18 0.66
N HIS A 144 -21.84 10.94 1.00
CA HIS A 144 -22.85 10.52 0.03
C HIS A 144 -24.04 11.48 0.04
#